data_dc1a9bd88fb9d2221ec19d76cb2e95c9
#
_entry.id   dc1a9bd88fb9d2221ec19d76cb2e95c9
#
_cell.length_a   1.000
_cell.length_b   1.000
_cell.length_c   1.000
_cell.angle_alpha   90.00
_cell.angle_beta   90.00
_cell.angle_gamma   90.00
#
_symmetry.space_group_name_H-M   'P 1'
#
loop_
_entity.id
_entity.type
_entity.pdbx_description
1 polymer ?
#
loop_
_entity_poly.entity_id
_entity_poly.type
_entity_poly.pdbx_seq_one_letter_code
_entity_poly.pdbx_strand_id
1 'polypeptide(L)' 'VEPILSPCSGTVERIITKEENHVHEWEKLLLIKDSKGKIIDVSIGISGVITSLNVSEGQEVNPQTVLAILQADLYGFGSD' A
#
# COMPACT_ATOMS: atom_id res chain seq x y z
N VAL A 1 12.96 3.60 2.93
CA VAL A 1 11.56 3.19 3.15
C VAL A 1 10.64 4.04 2.32
N GLU A 2 9.54 3.46 1.89
CA GLU A 2 8.58 4.14 1.04
C GLU A 2 7.22 4.16 1.70
N PRO A 3 6.67 5.34 2.00
CA PRO A 3 5.30 5.40 2.48
C PRO A 3 4.35 5.19 1.31
N ILE A 4 3.32 4.40 1.54
CA ILE A 4 2.29 4.15 0.53
C ILE A 4 1.08 4.97 0.93
N LEU A 5 0.79 5.99 0.14
CA LEU A 5 -0.31 6.92 0.44
C LEU A 5 -1.58 6.48 -0.26
N SER A 6 -2.70 6.87 0.30
CA SER A 6 -3.98 6.58 -0.34
C SER A 6 -4.09 7.41 -1.63
N PRO A 7 -4.58 6.82 -2.72
CA PRO A 7 -4.74 7.54 -3.98
C PRO A 7 -5.93 8.48 -3.98
N CYS A 8 -6.81 8.37 -2.99
CA CYS A 8 -8.03 9.17 -2.97
C CYS A 8 -8.60 9.22 -1.57
N SER A 9 -9.61 10.04 -1.38
CA SER A 9 -10.40 10.04 -0.16
C SER A 9 -11.44 8.92 -0.27
N GLY A 10 -11.63 8.20 0.81
CA GLY A 10 -12.60 7.12 0.84
C GLY A 10 -12.44 6.28 2.08
N THR A 11 -12.82 5.03 1.96
CA THR A 11 -12.81 4.07 3.07
C THR A 11 -12.00 2.84 2.65
N VAL A 12 -11.23 2.29 3.56
CA VAL A 12 -10.50 1.07 3.29
C VAL A 12 -11.51 -0.06 3.15
N GLU A 13 -11.66 -0.56 1.93
CA GLU A 13 -12.64 -1.60 1.65
C GLU A 13 -12.10 -2.97 2.03
N ARG A 14 -10.82 -3.21 1.73
CA ARG A 14 -10.21 -4.50 1.99
C ARG A 14 -8.70 -4.35 2.05
N ILE A 15 -8.07 -5.08 2.97
CA ILE A 15 -6.62 -5.14 3.07
C ILE A 15 -6.19 -6.53 2.62
N ILE A 16 -5.40 -6.58 1.56
CA ILE A 16 -4.96 -7.83 0.95
C ILE A 16 -3.59 -8.22 1.49
N THR A 17 -2.72 -7.24 1.69
CA THR A 17 -1.37 -7.48 2.22
C THR A 17 -1.39 -7.49 3.75
N LYS A 18 -0.24 -7.77 4.35
CA LYS A 18 -0.10 -7.71 5.80
C LYS A 18 1.34 -7.38 6.14
N GLU A 19 1.58 -7.04 7.39
CA GLU A 19 2.92 -6.71 7.86
C GLU A 19 3.85 -7.89 7.66
N GLU A 20 5.08 -7.56 7.29
CA GLU A 20 6.17 -8.49 7.04
C GLU A 20 5.98 -9.32 5.79
N ASN A 21 4.94 -9.05 5.03
CA ASN A 21 4.71 -9.71 3.76
C ASN A 21 5.63 -9.13 2.70
N HIS A 22 6.23 -9.99 1.88
CA HIS A 22 7.00 -9.52 0.73
C HIS A 22 6.03 -9.35 -0.43
N VAL A 23 6.08 -8.18 -1.06
CA VAL A 23 5.18 -7.86 -2.17
C VAL A 23 5.99 -7.60 -3.43
N HIS A 24 5.39 -7.88 -4.56
CA HIS A 24 6.00 -7.67 -5.86
C HIS A 24 5.50 -6.37 -6.46
N GLU A 25 6.21 -5.90 -7.50
CA GLU A 25 5.79 -4.70 -8.22
C GLU A 25 4.35 -4.85 -8.68
N TRP A 26 3.56 -3.81 -8.45
CA TRP A 26 2.16 -3.70 -8.89
C TRP A 26 1.24 -4.77 -8.32
N GLU A 27 1.67 -5.46 -7.28
CA GLU A 27 0.79 -6.37 -6.56
C GLU A 27 -0.26 -5.54 -5.82
N LYS A 28 -1.52 -6.00 -5.83
CA LYS A 28 -2.58 -5.30 -5.12
C LYS A 28 -2.36 -5.44 -3.62
N LEU A 29 -2.35 -4.31 -2.94
CA LEU A 29 -2.08 -4.27 -1.50
C LEU A 29 -3.36 -4.04 -0.72
N LEU A 30 -4.17 -3.09 -1.17
CA LEU A 30 -5.42 -2.73 -0.52
C LEU A 30 -6.42 -2.31 -1.58
N LEU A 31 -7.69 -2.25 -1.18
CA LEU A 31 -8.75 -1.67 -2.00
C LEU A 31 -9.37 -0.53 -1.22
N ILE A 32 -9.52 0.62 -1.87
CA ILE A 32 -10.15 1.80 -1.28
C ILE A 32 -11.46 2.03 -2.03
N LYS A 33 -12.53 2.27 -1.28
CA LYS A 33 -13.82 2.63 -1.88
C LYS A 33 -13.94 4.14 -1.80
N ASP A 34 -14.01 4.81 -2.95
CA ASP A 34 -14.05 6.26 -2.96
C ASP A 34 -15.44 6.78 -2.61
N SER A 35 -15.61 8.09 -2.61
CA SER A 35 -16.87 8.71 -2.20
C SER A 35 -18.02 8.38 -3.14
N LYS A 36 -17.73 7.91 -4.32
CA LYS A 36 -18.75 7.54 -5.31
C LYS A 36 -19.01 6.05 -5.33
N GLY A 37 -18.40 5.31 -4.41
CA GLY A 37 -18.58 3.86 -4.35
C GLY A 37 -17.68 3.07 -5.28
N LYS A 38 -16.75 3.73 -5.95
CA LYS A 38 -15.85 3.05 -6.88
C LYS A 38 -14.70 2.42 -6.09
N ILE A 39 -14.33 1.22 -6.47
CA ILE A 39 -13.22 0.50 -5.83
C ILE A 39 -11.93 0.85 -6.56
N ILE A 40 -10.96 1.36 -5.81
CA ILE A 40 -9.67 1.77 -6.35
C ILE A 40 -8.61 0.81 -5.80
N ASP A 41 -7.84 0.21 -6.69
CA ASP A 41 -6.74 -0.67 -6.30
C ASP A 41 -5.56 0.17 -5.83
N VAL A 42 -4.93 -0.25 -4.74
CA VAL A 42 -3.69 0.37 -4.27
C VAL A 42 -2.56 -0.60 -4.53
N SER A 43 -1.58 -0.17 -5.28
CA SER A 43 -0.38 -0.93 -5.56
C SER A 43 0.78 0.04 -5.65
N ILE A 44 2.01 -0.51 -5.73
CA ILE A 44 3.19 0.33 -5.83
C ILE A 44 4.15 -0.33 -6.80
N GLY A 45 4.88 0.47 -7.54
CA GLY A 45 5.74 0.00 -8.63
C GLY A 45 7.11 -0.49 -8.23
N ILE A 46 7.28 -0.85 -6.95
CA ILE A 46 8.54 -1.43 -6.48
C ILE A 46 8.22 -2.62 -5.60
N SER A 47 9.15 -3.55 -5.52
CA SER A 47 8.98 -4.70 -4.65
C SER A 47 9.68 -4.45 -3.32
N GLY A 48 9.25 -5.14 -2.29
CA GLY A 48 9.84 -5.00 -0.97
C GLY A 48 8.99 -5.67 0.09
N VAL A 49 9.26 -5.31 1.33
CA VAL A 49 8.58 -5.89 2.49
C VAL A 49 7.73 -4.81 3.15
N ILE A 50 6.50 -5.15 3.47
CA ILE A 50 5.62 -4.25 4.22
C ILE A 50 6.09 -4.29 5.68
N THR A 51 6.66 -3.19 6.14
CA THR A 51 7.18 -3.12 7.50
C THR A 51 6.15 -2.58 8.49
N SER A 52 5.11 -1.92 7.98
CA SER A 52 4.09 -1.35 8.85
C SER A 52 2.80 -1.23 8.06
N LEU A 53 1.69 -1.62 8.66
CA LEU A 53 0.36 -1.46 8.09
C LEU A 53 -0.40 -0.54 9.02
N ASN A 54 -0.74 0.64 8.54
CA ASN A 54 -1.18 1.73 9.41
C ASN A 54 -2.67 1.99 9.39
N VAL A 55 -3.43 1.17 8.68
CA VAL A 55 -4.88 1.36 8.58
C VAL A 55 -5.59 0.03 8.80
N SER A 56 -6.90 0.12 9.04
CA SER A 56 -7.76 -1.05 9.22
C SER A 56 -8.90 -0.97 8.23
N GLU A 57 -9.50 -2.11 7.91
CA GLU A 57 -10.68 -2.13 7.06
C GLU A 57 -11.78 -1.31 7.70
N GLY A 58 -12.45 -0.52 6.90
CA GLY A 58 -13.50 0.37 7.37
C GLY A 58 -13.02 1.76 7.76
N GLN A 59 -11.72 1.97 7.83
CA GLN A 59 -11.16 3.27 8.22
C GLN A 59 -11.28 4.27 7.08
N GLU A 60 -11.58 5.52 7.41
CA GLU A 60 -11.60 6.59 6.42
C GLU A 60 -10.18 7.07 6.17
N VAL A 61 -9.88 7.36 4.92
CA VAL A 61 -8.55 7.79 4.49
C VAL A 61 -8.68 8.93 3.50
N ASN A 62 -7.56 9.63 3.30
CA ASN A 62 -7.47 10.70 2.31
C ASN A 62 -6.08 10.62 1.67
N PRO A 63 -5.80 11.45 0.65
CA PRO A 63 -4.51 11.34 -0.05
C PRO A 63 -3.27 11.58 0.80
N GLN A 64 -3.43 12.10 2.01
CA GLN A 64 -2.30 12.29 2.92
C GLN A 64 -2.16 11.15 3.92
N THR A 65 -3.08 10.21 3.93
CA THR A 65 -3.03 9.08 4.85
C THR A 65 -1.98 8.08 4.39
N VAL A 66 -1.04 7.75 5.29
CA VAL A 66 -0.07 6.70 5.02
C VAL A 66 -0.73 5.35 5.31
N LEU A 67 -0.96 4.57 4.27
CA LEU A 67 -1.62 3.27 4.42
C LEU A 67 -0.66 2.23 4.97
N ALA A 68 0.57 2.26 4.50
CA ALA A 68 1.57 1.26 4.87
C ALA A 68 2.95 1.82 4.59
N ILE A 69 3.97 1.18 5.15
CA ILE A 69 5.36 1.52 4.89
C ILE A 69 6.02 0.31 4.24
N LEU A 70 6.73 0.55 3.15
CA LEU A 70 7.42 -0.50 2.43
C LEU A 70 8.92 -0.28 2.51
N GLN A 71 9.66 -1.32 2.85
CA GLN A 71 11.11 -1.32 2.74
C GLN A 71 11.46 -1.95 1.41
N ALA A 72 11.92 -1.14 0.47
CA ALA A 72 12.21 -1.62 -0.88
C ALA A 72 13.34 -2.65 -0.86
N ASP A 73 13.24 -3.60 -1.76
CA ASP A 73 14.31 -4.58 -1.93
C ASP A 73 15.57 -3.88 -2.39
N LEU A 74 16.69 -4.38 -1.91
CA LEU A 74 17.98 -3.91 -2.36
C LEU A 74 18.49 -4.85 -3.43
N TYR A 75 18.46 -4.37 -4.65
CA TYR A 75 19.02 -5.15 -5.72
C TYR A 75 20.49 -4.80 -5.86
N GLY A 76 21.22 -5.67 -6.42
CA GLY A 76 22.63 -5.54 -6.42
C GLY A 76 23.21 -4.57 -7.43
N PHE A 77 22.73 -3.36 -7.44
CA PHE A 77 23.29 -2.41 -8.36
C PHE A 77 24.73 -2.22 -8.06
N GLY A 78 25.53 -2.49 -8.95
CA GLY A 78 26.92 -2.26 -8.78
C GLY A 78 27.51 -2.99 -7.66
N SER A 79 26.80 -3.80 -7.09
CA SER A 79 27.32 -4.50 -5.96
C SER A 79 28.05 -5.64 -6.43
N ASP A 80 27.93 -5.72 -7.46
CA ASP A 80 28.50 -6.72 -7.81
C ASP A 80 29.40 -6.41 -8.57
#